data_0fd5caf47dab11e05cd3b0e89d891d36
#
_entry.id   0fd5caf47dab11e05cd3b0e89d891d36
#
_cell.length_a   1.000
_cell.length_b   1.000
_cell.length_c   1.000
_cell.angle_alpha   90.00
_cell.angle_beta   90.00
_cell.angle_gamma   90.00
#
_symmetry.space_group_name_H-M   'P 1'
#
loop_
_entity.id
_entity.type
_entity.pdbx_description
1 polymer ?
#
loop_
_entity_poly.entity_id
_entity_poly.type
_entity_poly.pdbx_seq_one_letter_code
_entity_poly.pdbx_strand_id
1 'polypeptide(L)'
;MAETPGLNGWRAMGWPVATGLMAALLILQTLHYRELAGRPTTSIEAASVDAPTSYAAAVRRATPAVVNIYTRKVVRRPYNPLFDEPFFQRLLNRGTAPQRERIQRSLGSGVIMSGDGYLLTNNHVIEGANEILVLLADGRDAIAKVIGTDPDTDLAVLDIDLPQLQPIPVGNPDAAEVGDVVLAIGNPYGFGQSVSQGIISATGRFGLQLNTYENYIQTDAAINPGNSGGALLDAHGNLLGINTAIYSRSGGSQGIGLAIPADYAIKVLRDIVAHGYVVRGWLGVEVQPLPARIVTADGAHTGLVVSDVEPGSPAQTAGV
;
A
#
# COMPACT_ATOMS: atom_id res chain seq x y z
N MET A 1 -19.78 -103.73 -23.02
CA MET A 1 -20.23 -102.83 -21.93
C MET A 1 -18.94 -102.15 -21.39
N ALA A 2 -18.70 -100.91 -21.77
CA ALA A 2 -17.58 -100.13 -21.32
C ALA A 2 -18.16 -98.95 -20.52
N GLU A 3 -17.85 -98.86 -19.23
CA GLU A 3 -18.20 -97.77 -18.33
C GLU A 3 -17.29 -96.60 -18.55
N THR A 4 -17.92 -95.46 -18.74
CA THR A 4 -17.17 -94.15 -18.84
C THR A 4 -16.86 -93.64 -17.43
N PRO A 5 -15.63 -93.20 -17.11
CA PRO A 5 -15.34 -92.68 -15.81
C PRO A 5 -15.87 -91.24 -15.67
N GLY A 6 -16.54 -91.00 -14.55
CA GLY A 6 -17.35 -89.82 -14.27
C GLY A 6 -16.50 -88.57 -14.08
N LEU A 7 -17.01 -87.45 -14.61
CA LEU A 7 -16.58 -86.06 -14.56
C LEU A 7 -16.63 -85.39 -13.14
N ASN A 8 -16.68 -86.16 -12.04
CA ASN A 8 -16.95 -85.62 -10.70
C ASN A 8 -15.69 -85.22 -9.92
N GLY A 9 -14.50 -85.60 -10.41
CA GLY A 9 -13.22 -85.27 -9.71
C GLY A 9 -12.81 -83.79 -9.72
N TRP A 10 -13.11 -83.14 -10.84
CA TRP A 10 -12.67 -81.74 -11.03
C TRP A 10 -13.50 -80.70 -10.23
N ARG A 11 -14.78 -80.98 -9.98
CA ARG A 11 -15.62 -80.12 -9.14
C ARG A 11 -15.27 -80.14 -7.66
N ALA A 12 -14.73 -81.27 -7.18
CA ALA A 12 -14.28 -81.41 -5.77
C ALA A 12 -12.95 -80.69 -5.46
N MET A 13 -12.09 -80.52 -6.47
CA MET A 13 -10.79 -79.81 -6.29
C MET A 13 -10.87 -78.31 -6.57
N GLY A 14 -11.85 -77.84 -7.33
CA GLY A 14 -11.97 -76.43 -7.66
C GLY A 14 -12.27 -75.51 -6.46
N TRP A 15 -13.11 -75.96 -5.51
CA TRP A 15 -13.50 -75.21 -4.36
C TRP A 15 -12.37 -74.99 -3.31
N PRO A 16 -11.57 -76.01 -2.94
CA PRO A 16 -10.42 -75.77 -2.05
C PRO A 16 -9.33 -74.88 -2.62
N VAL A 17 -9.11 -74.95 -3.95
CA VAL A 17 -8.11 -74.10 -4.63
C VAL A 17 -8.60 -72.63 -4.68
N ALA A 18 -9.89 -72.41 -4.95
CA ALA A 18 -10.45 -71.05 -4.93
C ALA A 18 -10.43 -70.42 -3.54
N THR A 19 -10.75 -71.19 -2.49
CA THR A 19 -10.67 -70.70 -1.09
C THR A 19 -9.21 -70.44 -0.66
N GLY A 20 -8.27 -71.27 -1.07
CA GLY A 20 -6.86 -71.07 -0.79
C GLY A 20 -6.27 -69.81 -1.46
N LEU A 21 -6.66 -69.56 -2.73
CA LEU A 21 -6.28 -68.34 -3.44
C LEU A 21 -6.87 -67.10 -2.79
N MET A 22 -8.13 -67.14 -2.36
CA MET A 22 -8.80 -66.00 -1.71
C MET A 22 -8.19 -65.74 -0.34
N ALA A 23 -7.84 -66.77 0.43
CA ALA A 23 -7.14 -66.62 1.71
C ALA A 23 -5.73 -66.04 1.53
N ALA A 24 -4.97 -66.47 0.52
CA ALA A 24 -3.68 -65.90 0.19
C ALA A 24 -3.75 -64.45 -0.22
N LEU A 25 -4.79 -64.06 -1.02
CA LEU A 25 -5.01 -62.68 -1.43
C LEU A 25 -5.35 -61.77 -0.24
N LEU A 26 -6.17 -62.25 0.69
CA LEU A 26 -6.48 -61.54 1.93
C LEU A 26 -5.28 -61.38 2.85
N ILE A 27 -4.43 -62.41 2.95
CA ILE A 27 -3.17 -62.31 3.74
C ILE A 27 -2.22 -61.28 3.06
N LEU A 28 -2.06 -61.32 1.75
CA LEU A 28 -1.22 -60.35 1.04
C LEU A 28 -1.79 -58.93 1.19
N GLN A 29 -3.08 -58.76 1.14
CA GLN A 29 -3.76 -57.47 1.33
C GLN A 29 -3.57 -56.96 2.76
N THR A 30 -3.66 -57.82 3.78
CA THR A 30 -3.42 -57.43 5.17
C THR A 30 -1.98 -57.12 5.48
N LEU A 31 -1.05 -57.83 4.85
CA LEU A 31 0.41 -57.52 4.97
C LEU A 31 0.74 -56.19 4.29
N HIS A 32 0.19 -55.97 3.11
CA HIS A 32 0.35 -54.68 2.41
C HIS A 32 -0.24 -53.49 3.18
N TYR A 33 -1.42 -53.69 3.80
CA TYR A 33 -2.03 -52.68 4.67
C TYR A 33 -1.20 -52.39 5.93
N ARG A 34 -0.58 -53.44 6.52
CA ARG A 34 0.32 -53.27 7.67
C ARG A 34 1.63 -52.57 7.32
N GLU A 35 2.14 -52.80 6.12
CA GLU A 35 3.34 -52.13 5.61
C GLU A 35 3.06 -50.64 5.32
N LEU A 36 1.87 -50.30 4.81
CA LEU A 36 1.41 -48.93 4.62
C LEU A 36 1.10 -48.24 5.96
N ALA A 37 0.49 -48.94 6.90
CA ALA A 37 0.18 -48.40 8.23
C ALA A 37 1.41 -48.23 9.14
N GLY A 38 2.49 -49.01 8.89
CA GLY A 38 3.74 -48.92 9.63
C GLY A 38 4.73 -47.87 9.12
N ARG A 39 4.40 -47.14 8.00
CA ARG A 39 5.24 -46.03 7.60
C ARG A 39 5.07 -44.91 8.64
N PRO A 40 6.16 -44.42 9.23
CA PRO A 40 6.07 -43.30 10.13
C PRO A 40 5.44 -42.14 9.33
N THR A 41 4.23 -41.74 9.67
CA THR A 41 3.70 -40.45 9.27
C THR A 41 4.67 -39.47 9.87
N THR A 42 5.55 -38.92 9.06
CA THR A 42 6.28 -37.71 9.43
C THR A 42 5.19 -36.70 9.74
N SER A 43 4.84 -36.56 11.02
CA SER A 43 4.07 -35.42 11.49
C SER A 43 4.96 -34.23 11.12
N ILE A 44 4.59 -33.51 10.06
CA ILE A 44 5.04 -32.15 9.87
C ILE A 44 4.50 -31.46 11.11
N GLU A 45 5.33 -31.31 12.11
CA GLU A 45 5.09 -30.42 13.22
C GLU A 45 4.94 -29.06 12.55
N ALA A 46 3.68 -28.69 12.26
CA ALA A 46 3.37 -27.36 11.79
C ALA A 46 3.88 -26.45 12.91
N ALA A 47 4.99 -25.78 12.64
CA ALA A 47 5.44 -24.70 13.50
C ALA A 47 4.19 -23.84 13.70
N SER A 48 3.67 -23.83 14.92
CA SER A 48 2.55 -22.96 15.28
C SER A 48 3.10 -21.54 15.15
N VAL A 49 2.94 -20.95 13.97
CA VAL A 49 3.11 -19.52 13.82
C VAL A 49 1.95 -18.94 14.63
N ASP A 50 2.26 -18.42 15.79
CA ASP A 50 1.32 -17.72 16.66
C ASP A 50 0.91 -16.42 15.95
N ALA A 51 0.05 -16.55 14.93
CA ALA A 51 -0.52 -15.41 14.23
C ALA A 51 -1.40 -14.66 15.24
N PRO A 52 -1.26 -13.35 15.37
CA PRO A 52 -2.07 -12.57 16.29
C PRO A 52 -3.56 -12.72 15.94
N THR A 53 -4.36 -13.06 16.93
CA THR A 53 -5.81 -13.21 16.78
C THR A 53 -6.51 -11.87 16.57
N SER A 54 -5.84 -10.75 16.84
CA SER A 54 -6.39 -9.39 16.70
C SER A 54 -5.26 -8.34 16.61
N TYR A 55 -5.48 -7.33 15.77
CA TYR A 55 -4.62 -6.14 15.65
C TYR A 55 -5.13 -4.95 16.47
N ALA A 56 -6.13 -5.15 17.34
CA ALA A 56 -6.73 -4.06 18.11
C ALA A 56 -5.71 -3.29 18.98
N ALA A 57 -4.65 -3.94 19.46
CA ALA A 57 -3.59 -3.27 20.22
C ALA A 57 -2.78 -2.30 19.35
N ALA A 58 -2.38 -2.73 18.14
CA ALA A 58 -1.68 -1.91 17.16
C ALA A 58 -2.54 -0.70 16.74
N VAL A 59 -3.83 -0.94 16.45
CA VAL A 59 -4.78 0.11 16.08
C VAL A 59 -4.94 1.15 17.21
N ARG A 60 -5.19 0.71 18.45
CA ARG A 60 -5.31 1.64 19.61
C ARG A 60 -4.06 2.48 19.82
N ARG A 61 -2.88 1.95 19.55
CA ARG A 61 -1.61 2.67 19.68
C ARG A 61 -1.46 3.76 18.62
N ALA A 62 -1.87 3.50 17.39
CA ALA A 62 -1.66 4.39 16.26
C ALA A 62 -2.81 5.39 16.04
N THR A 63 -4.06 5.01 16.38
CA THR A 63 -5.27 5.80 16.17
C THR A 63 -5.16 7.26 16.64
N PRO A 64 -4.60 7.57 17.83
CA PRO A 64 -4.50 8.97 18.29
C PRO A 64 -3.63 9.86 17.41
N ALA A 65 -2.68 9.27 16.66
CA ALA A 65 -1.78 9.98 15.79
C ALA A 65 -2.33 10.19 14.37
N VAL A 66 -3.40 9.51 13.98
CA VAL A 66 -4.00 9.67 12.65
C VAL A 66 -5.16 10.65 12.74
N VAL A 67 -5.15 11.68 11.90
CA VAL A 67 -6.12 12.77 11.91
C VAL A 67 -6.91 12.83 10.61
N ASN A 68 -8.08 13.48 10.67
CA ASN A 68 -8.86 13.78 9.48
C ASN A 68 -8.54 15.20 9.00
N ILE A 69 -8.39 15.38 7.70
CA ILE A 69 -8.11 16.68 7.09
C ILE A 69 -9.28 17.07 6.20
N TYR A 70 -9.87 18.23 6.50
CA TYR A 70 -10.92 18.84 5.70
C TYR A 70 -10.36 20.11 5.06
N THR A 71 -10.49 20.22 3.74
CA THR A 71 -10.03 21.41 3.04
C THR A 71 -11.19 22.16 2.40
N ARG A 72 -11.06 23.48 2.37
CA ARG A 72 -12.00 24.40 1.72
C ARG A 72 -11.25 25.19 0.66
N LYS A 73 -11.67 25.05 -0.60
CA LYS A 73 -11.15 25.79 -1.75
C LYS A 73 -12.24 26.67 -2.34
N VAL A 74 -11.99 27.96 -2.43
CA VAL A 74 -12.88 28.90 -3.08
C VAL A 74 -12.48 28.98 -4.56
N VAL A 75 -13.25 28.35 -5.43
CA VAL A 75 -13.02 28.38 -6.88
C VAL A 75 -13.78 29.57 -7.47
N ARG A 76 -13.05 30.60 -7.91
CA ARG A 76 -13.61 31.70 -8.71
C ARG A 76 -13.67 31.25 -10.15
N ARG A 77 -14.85 31.41 -10.81
CA ARG A 77 -14.92 31.23 -12.28
C ARG A 77 -14.00 32.27 -12.94
N PRO A 78 -13.15 31.87 -13.89
CA PRO A 78 -12.41 32.83 -14.67
C PRO A 78 -13.44 33.75 -15.39
N TYR A 79 -13.21 35.05 -15.30
CA TYR A 79 -13.97 36.06 -16.06
C TYR A 79 -13.83 35.75 -17.54
N ASN A 80 -14.97 35.51 -18.22
CA ASN A 80 -14.98 35.30 -19.64
C ASN A 80 -15.59 36.57 -20.28
N PRO A 81 -14.77 37.46 -20.90
CA PRO A 81 -15.23 38.75 -21.43
C PRO A 81 -16.39 38.64 -22.38
N LEU A 82 -16.52 37.52 -23.14
CA LEU A 82 -17.59 37.32 -24.14
C LEU A 82 -18.95 37.00 -23.50
N PHE A 83 -18.99 36.38 -22.33
CA PHE A 83 -20.24 35.95 -21.68
C PHE A 83 -20.60 36.78 -20.44
N ASP A 84 -19.66 37.54 -19.90
CA ASP A 84 -19.84 38.36 -18.69
C ASP A 84 -20.19 39.84 -19.04
N GLU A 85 -20.22 40.20 -20.34
CA GLU A 85 -20.71 41.49 -20.81
C GLU A 85 -22.22 41.65 -20.51
N PRO A 86 -22.65 42.77 -19.93
CA PRO A 86 -24.05 43.01 -19.57
C PRO A 86 -25.03 42.85 -20.73
N PHE A 87 -24.59 43.09 -21.98
CA PHE A 87 -25.37 42.91 -23.18
C PHE A 87 -25.72 41.44 -23.46
N PHE A 88 -24.73 40.52 -23.36
CA PHE A 88 -24.95 39.10 -23.56
C PHE A 88 -25.75 38.44 -22.44
N GLN A 89 -25.60 38.93 -21.21
CA GLN A 89 -26.40 38.46 -20.06
C GLN A 89 -27.88 38.78 -20.23
N ARG A 90 -28.21 39.99 -20.77
CA ARG A 90 -29.59 40.39 -21.11
C ARG A 90 -30.17 39.59 -22.27
N LEU A 91 -29.36 39.35 -23.30
CA LEU A 91 -29.79 38.61 -24.52
C LEU A 91 -30.11 37.14 -24.19
N LEU A 92 -29.36 36.53 -23.27
CA LEU A 92 -29.56 35.13 -22.87
C LEU A 92 -30.59 34.94 -21.75
N ASN A 93 -31.30 36.02 -21.35
CA ASN A 93 -32.31 36.03 -20.30
C ASN A 93 -31.78 35.40 -18.94
N ARG A 94 -30.47 35.42 -18.76
CA ARG A 94 -29.82 35.02 -17.51
C ARG A 94 -29.74 36.27 -16.64
N GLY A 95 -30.68 36.36 -15.71
CA GLY A 95 -30.61 37.39 -14.67
C GLY A 95 -29.20 37.39 -14.06
N THR A 96 -28.76 38.55 -13.59
CA THR A 96 -27.49 38.75 -12.86
C THR A 96 -27.42 37.76 -11.70
N ALA A 97 -26.98 36.55 -11.99
CA ALA A 97 -26.65 35.59 -10.92
C ALA A 97 -25.39 36.14 -10.25
N PRO A 98 -25.41 36.39 -8.95
CA PRO A 98 -24.21 36.80 -8.23
C PRO A 98 -23.13 35.78 -8.54
N GLN A 99 -21.87 36.25 -8.71
CA GLN A 99 -20.72 35.38 -8.84
C GLN A 99 -20.77 34.34 -7.69
N ARG A 100 -21.30 33.17 -7.98
CA ARG A 100 -21.35 32.11 -6.99
C ARG A 100 -19.94 31.56 -6.88
N GLU A 101 -19.24 32.01 -5.85
CA GLU A 101 -18.05 31.33 -5.36
C GLU A 101 -18.45 29.87 -5.11
N ARG A 102 -17.86 28.97 -5.85
CA ARG A 102 -18.09 27.53 -5.64
C ARG A 102 -17.12 27.06 -4.56
N ILE A 103 -17.64 26.76 -3.38
CA ILE A 103 -16.86 26.14 -2.34
C ILE A 103 -16.68 24.66 -2.69
N GLN A 104 -15.46 24.28 -3.00
CA GLN A 104 -15.06 22.90 -3.14
C GLN A 104 -14.48 22.43 -1.83
N ARG A 105 -14.98 21.31 -1.31
CA ARG A 105 -14.49 20.66 -0.11
C ARG A 105 -13.79 19.38 -0.53
N SER A 106 -12.60 19.13 0.02
CA SER A 106 -11.88 17.87 -0.13
C SER A 106 -11.66 17.25 1.24
N LEU A 107 -11.42 15.97 1.24
CA LEU A 107 -11.22 15.15 2.43
C LEU A 107 -9.98 14.31 2.26
N GLY A 108 -9.19 14.22 3.31
CA GLY A 108 -8.02 13.37 3.42
C GLY A 108 -7.72 13.01 4.86
N SER A 109 -6.58 12.42 5.07
CA SER A 109 -6.04 12.07 6.38
C SER A 109 -4.67 12.71 6.58
N GLY A 110 -4.17 12.67 7.81
CA GLY A 110 -2.82 13.08 8.15
C GLY A 110 -2.27 12.26 9.30
N VAL A 111 -0.97 12.36 9.53
CA VAL A 111 -0.27 11.65 10.61
C VAL A 111 0.50 12.65 11.45
N ILE A 112 0.25 12.67 12.76
CA ILE A 112 1.00 13.49 13.74
C ILE A 112 2.40 12.90 13.89
N MET A 113 3.42 13.67 13.55
CA MET A 113 4.82 13.24 13.57
C MET A 113 5.58 13.74 14.78
N SER A 114 5.12 14.83 15.43
CA SER A 114 5.76 15.36 16.63
C SER A 114 4.75 15.89 17.66
N GLY A 115 5.17 15.94 18.92
CA GLY A 115 4.38 16.57 20.00
C GLY A 115 4.25 18.09 19.87
N ASP A 116 5.09 18.71 19.03
CA ASP A 116 5.11 20.15 18.78
C ASP A 116 4.08 20.59 17.71
N GLY A 117 3.37 19.65 17.07
CA GLY A 117 2.28 19.97 16.15
C GLY A 117 2.54 19.63 14.68
N TYR A 118 3.70 19.12 14.31
CA TYR A 118 3.97 18.78 12.93
C TYR A 118 3.23 17.52 12.49
N LEU A 119 2.56 17.63 11.33
CA LEU A 119 1.86 16.53 10.66
C LEU A 119 2.37 16.34 9.24
N LEU A 120 2.31 15.09 8.79
CA LEU A 120 2.45 14.72 7.38
C LEU A 120 1.09 14.43 6.77
N THR A 121 0.91 14.85 5.52
CA THR A 121 -0.20 14.48 4.64
C THR A 121 0.27 14.46 3.20
N ASN A 122 -0.60 14.15 2.24
CA ASN A 122 -0.27 14.31 0.83
C ASN A 122 -0.48 15.74 0.35
N ASN A 123 0.36 16.16 -0.61
CA ASN A 123 0.25 17.47 -1.23
C ASN A 123 -1.10 17.64 -1.96
N HIS A 124 -1.54 16.62 -2.71
CA HIS A 124 -2.82 16.68 -3.44
C HIS A 124 -4.04 16.83 -2.52
N VAL A 125 -3.96 16.44 -1.23
CA VAL A 125 -5.04 16.63 -0.25
C VAL A 125 -5.25 18.10 0.05
N ILE A 126 -4.17 18.90 0.11
CA ILE A 126 -4.23 20.31 0.53
C ILE A 126 -4.03 21.30 -0.63
N GLU A 127 -3.75 20.83 -1.83
CA GLU A 127 -3.42 21.65 -2.97
C GLU A 127 -4.51 22.68 -3.30
N GLY A 128 -4.12 23.96 -3.26
CA GLY A 128 -5.00 25.10 -3.51
C GLY A 128 -6.08 25.31 -2.45
N ALA A 129 -5.97 24.69 -1.28
CA ALA A 129 -6.85 24.95 -0.15
C ALA A 129 -6.65 26.37 0.38
N ASN A 130 -7.76 27.07 0.70
CA ASN A 130 -7.73 28.36 1.39
C ASN A 130 -7.77 28.17 2.90
N GLU A 131 -8.30 27.05 3.36
CA GLU A 131 -8.44 26.72 4.77
C GLU A 131 -8.30 25.21 4.93
N ILE A 132 -7.55 24.79 5.94
CA ILE A 132 -7.29 23.39 6.28
C ILE A 132 -7.68 23.19 7.74
N LEU A 133 -8.72 22.39 7.96
CA LEU A 133 -9.18 21.99 9.29
C LEU A 133 -8.70 20.56 9.57
N VAL A 134 -8.03 20.38 10.67
CA VAL A 134 -7.57 19.07 11.19
C VAL A 134 -8.46 18.68 12.36
N LEU A 135 -9.06 17.48 12.29
CA LEU A 135 -9.86 16.89 13.36
C LEU A 135 -9.15 15.64 13.89
N LEU A 136 -8.86 15.66 15.18
CA LEU A 136 -8.20 14.57 15.91
C LEU A 136 -9.18 13.44 16.23
N ALA A 137 -8.65 12.26 16.56
CA ALA A 137 -9.45 11.10 16.97
C ALA A 137 -10.24 11.31 18.26
N ASP A 138 -9.79 12.20 19.13
CA ASP A 138 -10.47 12.55 20.40
C ASP A 138 -11.54 13.66 20.26
N GLY A 139 -11.76 14.15 19.03
CA GLY A 139 -12.77 15.16 18.71
C GLY A 139 -12.28 16.60 18.80
N ARG A 140 -11.02 16.86 19.22
CA ARG A 140 -10.41 18.20 19.13
C ARG A 140 -10.14 18.55 17.68
N ASP A 141 -10.22 19.82 17.35
CA ASP A 141 -9.93 20.33 16.02
C ASP A 141 -9.06 21.60 16.06
N ALA A 142 -8.35 21.84 14.98
CA ALA A 142 -7.54 23.04 14.78
C ALA A 142 -7.44 23.41 13.32
N ILE A 143 -7.28 24.71 13.05
CA ILE A 143 -6.87 25.19 11.73
C ILE A 143 -5.36 24.92 11.57
N ALA A 144 -5.00 24.20 10.53
CA ALA A 144 -3.60 23.90 10.26
C ALA A 144 -2.96 24.97 9.39
N LYS A 145 -1.67 25.20 9.67
CA LYS A 145 -0.80 26.06 8.89
C LYS A 145 0.08 25.17 8.00
N VAL A 146 0.21 25.53 6.73
CA VAL A 146 1.13 24.85 5.80
C VAL A 146 2.55 25.34 6.09
N ILE A 147 3.46 24.44 6.46
CA ILE A 147 4.88 24.74 6.66
C ILE A 147 5.61 24.65 5.33
N GLY A 148 5.29 23.65 4.51
CA GLY A 148 5.79 23.51 3.17
C GLY A 148 5.19 22.30 2.47
N THR A 149 5.42 22.23 1.17
CA THR A 149 4.93 21.16 0.31
C THR A 149 6.03 20.64 -0.58
N ASP A 150 5.92 19.39 -0.96
CA ASP A 150 6.78 18.74 -1.94
C ASP A 150 5.91 18.01 -2.99
N PRO A 151 5.53 18.70 -4.07
CA PRO A 151 4.73 18.11 -5.14
C PRO A 151 5.43 16.91 -5.82
N ASP A 152 6.76 16.91 -5.86
CA ASP A 152 7.53 15.86 -6.53
C ASP A 152 7.41 14.48 -5.86
N THR A 153 7.08 14.46 -4.57
CA THR A 153 6.82 13.24 -3.78
C THR A 153 5.38 13.11 -3.33
N ASP A 154 4.55 14.13 -3.61
CA ASP A 154 3.17 14.23 -3.11
C ASP A 154 3.08 14.29 -1.59
N LEU A 155 4.00 14.99 -0.91
CA LEU A 155 3.98 15.20 0.53
C LEU A 155 3.77 16.66 0.89
N ALA A 156 3.16 16.88 2.06
CA ALA A 156 3.00 18.20 2.67
C ALA A 156 3.18 18.11 4.18
N VAL A 157 3.77 19.16 4.75
CA VAL A 157 3.96 19.35 6.19
C VAL A 157 3.03 20.44 6.67
N LEU A 158 2.22 20.09 7.64
CA LEU A 158 1.32 20.99 8.34
C LEU A 158 1.76 21.18 9.78
N ASP A 159 1.30 22.27 10.39
CA ASP A 159 1.48 22.56 11.81
C ASP A 159 0.13 22.91 12.45
N ILE A 160 -0.15 22.35 13.63
CA ILE A 160 -1.32 22.64 14.45
C ILE A 160 -0.88 23.01 15.87
N ASP A 161 -1.55 24.00 16.44
CA ASP A 161 -1.32 24.43 17.83
C ASP A 161 -2.35 23.78 18.76
N LEU A 162 -2.04 22.57 19.21
CA LEU A 162 -2.85 21.85 20.20
C LEU A 162 -1.93 21.17 21.22
N PRO A 163 -2.31 21.17 22.51
CA PRO A 163 -1.55 20.52 23.55
C PRO A 163 -1.73 18.98 23.52
N GLN A 164 -0.79 18.26 24.12
CA GLN A 164 -0.87 16.81 24.35
C GLN A 164 -1.13 15.99 23.08
N LEU A 165 -0.43 16.33 22.01
CA LEU A 165 -0.43 15.54 20.79
C LEU A 165 0.34 14.24 21.00
N GLN A 166 -0.12 13.15 20.38
CA GLN A 166 0.52 11.86 20.45
C GLN A 166 1.15 11.53 19.08
N PRO A 167 2.49 11.62 18.94
CA PRO A 167 3.15 11.27 17.70
C PRO A 167 3.02 9.79 17.37
N ILE A 168 2.99 9.47 16.09
CA ILE A 168 3.00 8.09 15.61
C ILE A 168 4.35 7.43 15.96
N PRO A 169 4.38 6.19 16.47
CA PRO A 169 5.60 5.42 16.53
C PRO A 169 6.08 5.08 15.12
N VAL A 170 7.36 5.30 14.84
CA VAL A 170 7.94 5.04 13.52
C VAL A 170 8.53 3.63 13.49
N GLY A 171 8.21 2.87 12.44
CA GLY A 171 8.80 1.58 12.12
C GLY A 171 10.03 1.69 11.23
N ASN A 172 10.46 0.56 10.71
CA ASN A 172 11.58 0.49 9.75
C ASN A 172 11.07 -0.06 8.40
N PRO A 173 10.79 0.80 7.41
CA PRO A 173 10.32 0.35 6.11
C PRO A 173 11.36 -0.47 5.33
N ASP A 174 12.68 -0.28 5.59
CA ASP A 174 13.74 -1.06 4.93
C ASP A 174 13.77 -2.54 5.38
N ALA A 175 13.25 -2.82 6.58
CA ALA A 175 13.15 -4.18 7.10
C ALA A 175 11.81 -4.85 6.72
N ALA A 176 10.92 -4.14 6.05
CA ALA A 176 9.62 -4.66 5.68
C ALA A 176 9.70 -5.53 4.43
N GLU A 177 9.12 -6.73 4.51
CA GLU A 177 9.19 -7.75 3.46
C GLU A 177 7.83 -7.98 2.80
N VAL A 178 7.85 -8.47 1.56
CA VAL A 178 6.64 -8.91 0.86
C VAL A 178 6.00 -10.07 1.62
N GLY A 179 4.72 -9.90 1.96
CA GLY A 179 3.97 -10.84 2.78
C GLY A 179 3.74 -10.37 4.22
N ASP A 180 4.45 -9.36 4.69
CA ASP A 180 4.22 -8.78 6.01
C ASP A 180 2.82 -8.18 6.11
N VAL A 181 2.17 -8.42 7.24
CA VAL A 181 0.85 -7.84 7.53
C VAL A 181 0.97 -6.34 7.76
N VAL A 182 0.11 -5.59 7.09
CA VAL A 182 0.00 -4.13 7.25
C VAL A 182 -1.44 -3.70 7.52
N LEU A 183 -1.57 -2.55 8.20
CA LEU A 183 -2.82 -1.92 8.52
C LEU A 183 -2.84 -0.51 7.91
N ALA A 184 -3.80 -0.21 7.04
CA ALA A 184 -4.00 1.14 6.54
C ALA A 184 -5.06 1.84 7.38
N ILE A 185 -4.72 3.00 7.96
CA ILE A 185 -5.62 3.84 8.75
C ILE A 185 -5.84 5.17 8.05
N GLY A 186 -7.09 5.60 7.99
CA GLY A 186 -7.49 6.90 7.45
C GLY A 186 -8.98 7.13 7.64
N ASN A 187 -9.53 8.13 6.94
CA ASN A 187 -10.95 8.48 6.99
C ASN A 187 -11.59 8.39 5.60
N PRO A 188 -11.88 7.16 5.11
CA PRO A 188 -12.47 7.00 3.79
C PRO A 188 -13.86 7.65 3.75
N TYR A 189 -14.09 8.44 2.71
CA TYR A 189 -15.37 9.09 2.44
C TYR A 189 -15.91 9.99 3.57
N GLY A 190 -15.12 10.29 4.62
CA GLY A 190 -15.55 11.13 5.74
C GLY A 190 -16.50 10.45 6.73
N PHE A 191 -16.59 9.13 6.71
CA PHE A 191 -17.44 8.38 7.65
C PHE A 191 -16.83 8.23 9.05
N GLY A 192 -15.65 8.75 9.26
CA GLY A 192 -14.86 8.56 10.46
C GLY A 192 -13.63 7.68 10.18
N GLN A 193 -12.75 7.62 11.17
CA GLN A 193 -11.53 6.83 11.08
C GLN A 193 -11.86 5.34 10.89
N SER A 194 -11.21 4.70 9.92
CA SER A 194 -11.35 3.28 9.64
C SER A 194 -10.00 2.63 9.41
N VAL A 195 -9.97 1.31 9.59
CA VAL A 195 -8.78 0.48 9.45
C VAL A 195 -9.07 -0.63 8.45
N SER A 196 -8.18 -0.83 7.50
CA SER A 196 -8.17 -1.99 6.63
C SER A 196 -6.87 -2.77 6.81
N GLN A 197 -6.96 -4.10 6.75
CA GLN A 197 -5.82 -5.00 6.81
C GLN A 197 -5.48 -5.51 5.43
N GLY A 198 -4.21 -5.73 5.18
CA GLY A 198 -3.65 -6.39 4.02
C GLY A 198 -2.23 -6.84 4.29
N ILE A 199 -1.47 -7.03 3.21
CA ILE A 199 -0.04 -7.36 3.27
C ILE A 199 0.76 -6.38 2.40
N ILE A 200 2.06 -6.36 2.57
CA ILE A 200 2.98 -5.77 1.61
C ILE A 200 2.99 -6.67 0.37
N SER A 201 2.48 -6.15 -0.75
CA SER A 201 2.45 -6.88 -2.03
C SER A 201 3.75 -6.69 -2.83
N ALA A 202 4.42 -5.56 -2.65
CA ALA A 202 5.74 -5.26 -3.22
C ALA A 202 6.37 -4.06 -2.50
N THR A 203 7.68 -3.94 -2.58
CA THR A 203 8.46 -2.76 -2.16
C THR A 203 9.17 -2.16 -3.37
N GLY A 204 9.62 -0.90 -3.26
CA GLY A 204 10.42 -0.26 -4.30
C GLY A 204 9.67 -0.05 -5.63
N ARG A 205 8.36 0.19 -5.62
CA ARG A 205 7.60 0.44 -6.85
C ARG A 205 7.91 1.83 -7.41
N PHE A 206 8.34 1.86 -8.66
CA PHE A 206 8.65 3.09 -9.41
C PHE A 206 8.22 2.94 -10.88
N GLY A 207 8.29 4.04 -11.65
CA GLY A 207 7.92 4.07 -13.08
C GLY A 207 6.41 4.05 -13.30
N LEU A 208 5.61 4.42 -12.31
CA LEU A 208 4.15 4.49 -12.40
C LEU A 208 3.67 5.82 -12.98
N GLN A 209 4.57 6.82 -13.10
CA GLN A 209 4.31 8.18 -13.61
C GLN A 209 3.25 8.93 -12.78
N LEU A 210 3.22 8.67 -11.49
CA LEU A 210 2.37 9.38 -10.54
C LEU A 210 3.06 10.63 -10.02
N ASN A 211 4.35 10.52 -9.68
CA ASN A 211 5.16 11.60 -9.14
C ASN A 211 6.57 11.58 -9.76
N THR A 212 7.33 12.67 -9.58
CA THR A 212 8.72 12.77 -10.06
C THR A 212 9.62 11.77 -9.33
N TYR A 213 9.43 11.61 -8.02
CA TYR A 213 10.19 10.67 -7.20
C TYR A 213 9.25 9.59 -6.68
N GLU A 214 9.49 8.38 -7.13
CA GLU A 214 8.68 7.20 -6.81
C GLU A 214 9.55 6.13 -6.13
N ASN A 215 9.08 5.65 -4.98
CA ASN A 215 9.60 4.49 -4.27
C ASN A 215 8.49 3.98 -3.35
N TYR A 216 7.44 3.37 -3.93
CA TYR A 216 6.26 3.04 -3.13
C TYR A 216 6.32 1.66 -2.51
N ILE A 217 5.74 1.54 -1.32
CA ILE A 217 5.25 0.27 -0.77
C ILE A 217 3.89 0.01 -1.41
N GLN A 218 3.74 -1.15 -2.06
CA GLN A 218 2.46 -1.62 -2.57
C GLN A 218 1.79 -2.52 -1.56
N THR A 219 0.48 -2.33 -1.34
CA THR A 219 -0.34 -3.17 -0.45
C THR A 219 -1.70 -3.48 -1.07
N ASP A 220 -2.30 -4.59 -0.67
CA ASP A 220 -3.69 -4.94 -0.96
C ASP A 220 -4.68 -4.51 0.14
N ALA A 221 -4.18 -3.94 1.25
CA ALA A 221 -5.03 -3.25 2.20
C ALA A 221 -5.92 -2.23 1.47
N ALA A 222 -7.22 -2.21 1.79
CA ALA A 222 -8.17 -1.37 1.08
C ALA A 222 -7.89 0.12 1.33
N ILE A 223 -7.28 0.79 0.35
CA ILE A 223 -7.10 2.25 0.32
C ILE A 223 -8.19 2.82 -0.58
N ASN A 224 -8.91 3.84 -0.10
CA ASN A 224 -9.99 4.53 -0.79
C ASN A 224 -9.82 6.04 -0.64
N PRO A 225 -10.53 6.87 -1.46
CA PRO A 225 -10.51 8.32 -1.32
C PRO A 225 -10.83 8.75 0.13
N GLY A 226 -9.95 9.56 0.72
CA GLY A 226 -9.98 9.98 2.13
C GLY A 226 -8.92 9.29 3.00
N ASN A 227 -8.38 8.12 2.59
CA ASN A 227 -7.23 7.50 3.27
C ASN A 227 -5.89 8.15 2.88
N SER A 228 -5.85 8.92 1.78
CA SER A 228 -4.65 9.66 1.37
C SER A 228 -4.15 10.56 2.47
N GLY A 229 -2.84 10.52 2.75
CA GLY A 229 -2.19 11.20 3.86
C GLY A 229 -2.24 10.44 5.20
N GLY A 230 -3.03 9.37 5.30
CA GLY A 230 -3.11 8.50 6.48
C GLY A 230 -1.95 7.52 6.59
N ALA A 231 -1.96 6.70 7.63
CA ALA A 231 -0.86 5.81 7.98
C ALA A 231 -1.00 4.42 7.32
N LEU A 232 0.09 3.89 6.79
CA LEU A 232 0.32 2.46 6.62
C LEU A 232 1.21 1.99 7.77
N LEU A 233 0.75 1.00 8.52
CA LEU A 233 1.39 0.51 9.74
C LEU A 233 1.82 -0.94 9.60
N ASP A 234 2.81 -1.33 10.41
CA ASP A 234 3.09 -2.75 10.68
C ASP A 234 2.03 -3.37 11.62
N ALA A 235 2.15 -4.68 11.86
CA ALA A 235 1.29 -5.43 12.77
C ALA A 235 1.37 -4.95 14.25
N HIS A 236 2.35 -4.14 14.60
CA HIS A 236 2.59 -3.60 15.95
C HIS A 236 2.10 -2.15 16.10
N GLY A 237 1.65 -1.51 15.00
CA GLY A 237 1.17 -0.13 14.99
C GLY A 237 2.28 0.90 14.82
N ASN A 238 3.43 0.54 14.26
CA ASN A 238 4.47 1.48 13.88
C ASN A 238 4.27 1.92 12.43
N LEU A 239 4.59 3.17 12.12
CA LEU A 239 4.45 3.76 10.79
C LEU A 239 5.46 3.14 9.81
N LEU A 240 4.99 2.53 8.74
CA LEU A 240 5.80 2.07 7.61
C LEU A 240 5.73 3.02 6.41
N GLY A 241 4.62 3.75 6.26
CA GLY A 241 4.46 4.68 5.15
C GLY A 241 3.24 5.57 5.26
N ILE A 242 3.14 6.52 4.34
CA ILE A 242 2.01 7.44 4.18
C ILE A 242 1.18 6.96 2.98
N ASN A 243 -0.08 6.58 3.20
CA ASN A 243 -1.00 6.19 2.13
C ASN A 243 -1.15 7.35 1.13
N THR A 244 -0.99 7.11 -0.17
CA THR A 244 -1.04 8.20 -1.15
C THR A 244 -2.02 7.94 -2.28
N ALA A 245 -1.90 6.85 -2.99
CA ALA A 245 -2.65 6.60 -4.22
C ALA A 245 -3.18 5.17 -4.30
N ILE A 246 -4.12 4.98 -5.23
CA ILE A 246 -4.60 3.67 -5.65
C ILE A 246 -4.43 3.56 -7.17
N TYR A 247 -4.05 2.39 -7.65
CA TYR A 247 -4.14 2.07 -9.07
C TYR A 247 -5.54 1.52 -9.34
N SER A 248 -6.44 2.37 -9.87
CA SER A 248 -7.85 2.01 -10.01
C SER A 248 -8.49 2.67 -11.24
N ARG A 249 -9.32 1.90 -11.95
CA ARG A 249 -10.14 2.42 -13.07
C ARG A 249 -11.49 2.94 -12.60
N SER A 250 -11.98 2.50 -11.45
CA SER A 250 -13.30 2.84 -10.90
C SER A 250 -13.25 3.91 -9.80
N GLY A 251 -12.04 4.31 -9.35
CA GLY A 251 -11.85 5.28 -8.25
C GLY A 251 -11.95 4.68 -6.85
N GLY A 252 -12.21 3.38 -6.69
CA GLY A 252 -12.17 2.66 -5.42
C GLY A 252 -11.06 1.61 -5.40
N SER A 253 -10.78 1.05 -4.23
CA SER A 253 -9.75 0.01 -4.06
C SER A 253 -10.00 -1.21 -4.94
N GLN A 254 -8.97 -1.65 -5.64
CA GLN A 254 -8.94 -2.89 -6.44
C GLN A 254 -7.79 -3.81 -5.98
N GLY A 255 -7.34 -3.68 -4.73
CA GLY A 255 -6.23 -4.46 -4.18
C GLY A 255 -4.85 -3.95 -4.59
N ILE A 256 -4.75 -2.73 -5.10
CA ILE A 256 -3.47 -2.06 -5.42
C ILE A 256 -3.49 -0.68 -4.78
N GLY A 257 -3.00 -0.62 -3.55
CA GLY A 257 -2.75 0.60 -2.80
C GLY A 257 -1.26 0.91 -2.78
N LEU A 258 -0.92 2.18 -2.72
CA LEU A 258 0.46 2.69 -2.71
C LEU A 258 0.66 3.58 -1.49
N ALA A 259 1.80 3.40 -0.82
CA ALA A 259 2.22 4.25 0.29
C ALA A 259 3.67 4.73 0.09
N ILE A 260 3.94 5.98 0.46
CA ILE A 260 5.29 6.57 0.47
C ILE A 260 5.99 6.05 1.74
N PRO A 261 7.19 5.44 1.65
CA PRO A 261 7.91 4.93 2.81
C PRO A 261 8.16 5.98 3.90
N ALA A 262 8.07 5.56 5.16
CA ALA A 262 8.13 6.48 6.30
C ALA A 262 9.50 7.17 6.47
N ASP A 263 10.60 6.49 6.17
CA ASP A 263 11.96 7.04 6.18
C ASP A 263 12.09 8.22 5.22
N TYR A 264 11.54 8.06 4.00
CA TYR A 264 11.52 9.10 2.99
C TYR A 264 10.60 10.26 3.41
N ALA A 265 9.41 9.96 3.92
CA ALA A 265 8.47 10.96 4.41
C ALA A 265 9.05 11.78 5.58
N ILE A 266 9.81 11.15 6.49
CA ILE A 266 10.50 11.81 7.59
C ILE A 266 11.64 12.70 7.09
N LYS A 267 12.37 12.27 6.05
CA LYS A 267 13.39 13.13 5.42
C LYS A 267 12.75 14.38 4.85
N VAL A 268 11.68 14.27 4.11
CA VAL A 268 10.91 15.39 3.57
C VAL A 268 10.43 16.32 4.69
N LEU A 269 9.87 15.76 5.77
CA LEU A 269 9.45 16.53 6.95
C LEU A 269 10.61 17.35 7.52
N ARG A 270 11.77 16.73 7.78
CA ARG A 270 12.95 17.38 8.35
C ARG A 270 13.47 18.50 7.47
N ASP A 271 13.57 18.26 6.16
CA ASP A 271 14.04 19.25 5.20
C ASP A 271 13.09 20.46 5.14
N ILE A 272 11.79 20.23 5.09
CA ILE A 272 10.78 21.30 5.05
C ILE A 272 10.77 22.10 6.35
N VAL A 273 10.85 21.45 7.51
CA VAL A 273 10.88 22.16 8.81
C VAL A 273 12.15 23.00 8.95
N ALA A 274 13.29 22.47 8.47
CA ALA A 274 14.57 23.16 8.60
C ALA A 274 14.77 24.29 7.56
N HIS A 275 14.29 24.11 6.33
CA HIS A 275 14.65 24.97 5.20
C HIS A 275 13.43 25.59 4.50
N GLY A 276 12.20 25.10 4.75
CA GLY A 276 10.98 25.48 4.03
C GLY A 276 10.77 24.71 2.71
N TYR A 277 11.73 23.89 2.29
CA TYR A 277 11.69 23.09 1.06
C TYR A 277 12.56 21.84 1.19
N VAL A 278 12.37 20.86 0.29
CA VAL A 278 13.17 19.62 0.27
C VAL A 278 14.50 19.88 -0.42
N VAL A 279 15.60 19.55 0.26
CA VAL A 279 16.95 19.65 -0.29
C VAL A 279 17.24 18.43 -1.16
N ARG A 280 17.43 18.66 -2.47
CA ARG A 280 17.80 17.62 -3.43
C ARG A 280 19.17 17.90 -4.02
N GLY A 281 19.98 16.85 -4.12
CA GLY A 281 21.22 16.90 -4.87
C GLY A 281 20.97 16.78 -6.38
N TRP A 282 21.82 17.42 -7.16
CA TRP A 282 21.88 17.29 -8.59
C TRP A 282 23.22 16.66 -8.97
N LEU A 283 23.18 15.58 -9.77
CA LEU A 283 24.39 14.86 -10.19
C LEU A 283 24.85 15.30 -11.58
N GLY A 284 23.93 15.69 -12.46
CA GLY A 284 24.20 16.11 -13.83
C GLY A 284 24.55 14.96 -14.76
N VAL A 285 23.78 13.91 -14.69
CA VAL A 285 23.85 12.77 -15.62
C VAL A 285 22.48 12.52 -16.26
N GLU A 286 22.49 12.15 -17.53
CA GLU A 286 21.33 11.57 -18.19
C GLU A 286 21.48 10.05 -18.18
N VAL A 287 20.40 9.35 -17.79
CA VAL A 287 20.42 7.88 -17.66
C VAL A 287 19.32 7.24 -18.50
N GLN A 288 19.63 6.09 -19.05
CA GLN A 288 18.65 5.26 -19.80
C GLN A 288 18.62 3.84 -19.23
N PRO A 289 17.45 3.20 -19.18
CA PRO A 289 17.39 1.79 -18.84
C PRO A 289 18.24 0.96 -19.79
N LEU A 290 18.95 -0.03 -19.27
CA LEU A 290 19.64 -1.00 -20.10
C LEU A 290 18.61 -1.74 -20.98
N PRO A 291 18.78 -1.75 -22.32
CA PRO A 291 17.76 -2.27 -23.25
C PRO A 291 17.56 -3.78 -23.18
N ALA A 292 18.44 -4.50 -22.49
CA ALA A 292 18.35 -5.94 -22.27
C ALA A 292 19.09 -6.32 -20.98
N ARG A 293 18.77 -7.51 -20.42
CA ARG A 293 19.59 -8.11 -19.38
C ARG A 293 21.00 -8.33 -19.91
N ILE A 294 21.95 -7.55 -19.42
CA ILE A 294 23.36 -7.82 -19.71
C ILE A 294 23.77 -9.01 -18.84
N VAL A 295 24.21 -10.08 -19.49
CA VAL A 295 24.76 -11.25 -18.81
C VAL A 295 26.28 -11.08 -18.81
N THR A 296 26.85 -10.83 -17.66
CA THR A 296 28.28 -10.81 -17.40
C THR A 296 28.71 -12.13 -16.74
N ALA A 297 30.01 -12.34 -16.55
CA ALA A 297 30.53 -13.58 -15.96
C ALA A 297 30.02 -13.85 -14.52
N ASP A 298 29.58 -12.83 -13.82
CA ASP A 298 29.03 -12.84 -12.46
C ASP A 298 27.48 -12.86 -12.41
N GLY A 299 26.80 -12.87 -13.55
CA GLY A 299 25.35 -13.02 -13.60
C GLY A 299 24.64 -12.07 -14.57
N ALA A 300 23.30 -12.07 -14.50
CA ALA A 300 22.47 -11.20 -15.30
C ALA A 300 22.12 -9.93 -14.52
N HIS A 301 22.52 -8.77 -15.04
CA HIS A 301 22.29 -7.47 -14.43
C HIS A 301 21.18 -6.70 -15.14
N THR A 302 20.36 -6.00 -14.34
CA THR A 302 19.50 -4.91 -14.77
C THR A 302 20.05 -3.63 -14.19
N GLY A 303 19.99 -2.51 -14.94
CA GLY A 303 20.55 -1.27 -14.44
C GLY A 303 20.27 -0.10 -15.36
N LEU A 304 20.98 0.99 -15.11
CA LEU A 304 20.95 2.20 -15.91
C LEU A 304 22.32 2.40 -16.57
N VAL A 305 22.29 2.87 -17.81
CA VAL A 305 23.49 3.37 -18.51
C VAL A 305 23.45 4.88 -18.45
N VAL A 306 24.57 5.50 -18.08
CA VAL A 306 24.76 6.95 -18.23
C VAL A 306 24.93 7.23 -19.72
N SER A 307 23.96 7.93 -20.31
CA SER A 307 23.95 8.29 -21.73
C SER A 307 24.62 9.62 -22.02
N ASP A 308 24.60 10.54 -21.05
CA ASP A 308 25.26 11.85 -21.13
C ASP A 308 25.65 12.37 -19.75
N VAL A 309 26.70 13.23 -19.69
CA VAL A 309 27.17 13.90 -18.49
C VAL A 309 27.22 15.40 -18.77
N GLU A 310 26.44 16.16 -18.02
CA GLU A 310 26.33 17.61 -18.24
C GLU A 310 27.64 18.33 -17.92
N PRO A 311 28.12 19.22 -18.80
CA PRO A 311 29.34 19.97 -18.57
C PRO A 311 29.30 20.84 -17.30
N GLY A 312 30.36 20.79 -16.49
CA GLY A 312 30.44 21.50 -15.21
C GLY A 312 29.69 20.83 -14.05
N SER A 313 29.10 19.64 -14.29
CA SER A 313 28.36 18.90 -13.27
C SER A 313 29.26 18.26 -12.20
N PRO A 314 28.67 17.89 -11.05
CA PRO A 314 29.37 17.07 -10.04
C PRO A 314 29.84 15.72 -10.61
N ALA A 315 29.06 15.10 -11.49
CA ALA A 315 29.43 13.84 -12.15
C ALA A 315 30.68 13.99 -13.02
N GLN A 316 30.73 15.04 -13.87
CA GLN A 316 31.92 15.34 -14.66
C GLN A 316 33.16 15.60 -13.78
N THR A 317 32.97 16.35 -12.69
CA THR A 317 34.08 16.65 -11.73
C THR A 317 34.56 15.38 -11.03
N ALA A 318 33.64 14.41 -10.77
CA ALA A 318 33.98 13.14 -10.17
C ALA A 318 34.59 12.12 -11.16
N GLY A 319 34.59 12.40 -12.47
CA GLY A 319 35.17 11.55 -13.49
C GLY A 319 34.22 10.42 -13.99
N VAL A 320 32.91 10.63 -13.86
CA VAL A 320 31.89 9.72 -14.45
C VAL A 320 31.91 9.84 -15.96
#